data_d8624855e41642d1c4c5be1d6cfb94f3
#
_entry.id   d8624855e41642d1c4c5be1d6cfb94f3
#
_cell.length_a   1.000
_cell.length_b   1.000
_cell.length_c   1.000
_cell.angle_alpha   90.00
_cell.angle_beta   90.00
_cell.angle_gamma   90.00
#
_symmetry.space_group_name_H-M   'P 1'
#
loop_
_entity.id
_entity.type
_entity.pdbx_description
1 polymer ?
#
loop_
_entity_poly.entity_id
_entity_poly.type
_entity_poly.pdbx_seq_one_letter_code
_entity_poly.pdbx_strand_id
1 'polypeptide(L)'
;MSQILLLQSSLNGPASRTNQLMERFLQTRREQGHQDQVVVRDLTALDLPVLDSPLFHALRGAEPANEAIRQAVALSDRLIAELKAADLLLIGAPMYNLNVPTPLKNWFDLVARAGVTFRYTDTYPMGLVEGVNALVFSSRGGVHQGQTTDAVTPYLKSVLGLMGIPVDFVYAEGMDLRPHGAEQGMREAHARLADLGR
;
A
#
# COMPACT_ATOMS: atom_id res chain seq x y z
N MET A 1 5.09 8.69 19.80
CA MET A 1 5.70 9.08 18.51
C MET A 1 5.67 7.85 17.64
N SER A 2 4.92 7.87 16.53
CA SER A 2 4.80 6.71 15.65
C SER A 2 5.63 6.90 14.38
N GLN A 3 6.19 5.80 13.88
CA GLN A 3 6.86 5.75 12.58
C GLN A 3 5.80 5.42 11.52
N ILE A 4 5.61 6.29 10.56
CA ILE A 4 4.63 6.11 9.47
C ILE A 4 5.36 5.94 8.15
N LEU A 5 5.14 4.82 7.46
CA LEU A 5 5.52 4.65 6.06
C LEU A 5 4.32 4.97 5.18
N LEU A 6 4.45 5.97 4.30
CA LEU A 6 3.40 6.42 3.39
C LEU A 6 3.77 6.10 1.96
N LEU A 7 2.97 5.27 1.30
CA LEU A 7 3.14 4.86 -0.09
C LEU A 7 2.15 5.60 -0.99
N GLN A 8 2.67 6.40 -1.91
CA GLN A 8 1.91 7.05 -2.99
C GLN A 8 2.08 6.22 -4.26
N SER A 9 0.97 5.83 -4.90
CA SER A 9 1.01 5.06 -6.15
C SER A 9 0.12 5.64 -7.25
N SER A 10 -0.48 6.82 -7.00
CA SER A 10 -1.39 7.45 -7.95
C SER A 10 -0.64 8.12 -9.10
N LEU A 11 -1.11 7.88 -10.33
CA LEU A 11 -0.60 8.53 -11.54
C LEU A 11 -1.10 9.98 -11.71
N ASN A 12 -1.99 10.46 -10.83
CA ASN A 12 -2.63 11.77 -10.95
C ASN A 12 -1.86 12.90 -10.22
N GLY A 13 -0.66 12.61 -9.69
CA GLY A 13 0.17 13.62 -9.01
C GLY A 13 -0.62 14.46 -7.99
N PRO A 14 -0.60 15.81 -8.08
CA PRO A 14 -1.31 16.68 -7.14
C PRO A 14 -2.85 16.53 -7.15
N ALA A 15 -3.44 16.03 -8.25
CA ALA A 15 -4.87 15.77 -8.34
C ALA A 15 -5.29 14.43 -7.73
N SER A 16 -4.37 13.68 -7.14
CA SER A 16 -4.64 12.38 -6.55
C SER A 16 -5.58 12.48 -5.35
N ARG A 17 -6.72 11.82 -5.43
CA ARG A 17 -7.69 11.75 -4.32
C ARG A 17 -7.16 10.95 -3.14
N THR A 18 -6.44 9.86 -3.41
CA THR A 18 -5.83 9.06 -2.34
C THR A 18 -4.77 9.84 -1.57
N ASN A 19 -3.93 10.63 -2.26
CA ASN A 19 -2.92 11.47 -1.61
C ASN A 19 -3.60 12.56 -0.74
N GLN A 20 -4.67 13.19 -1.24
CA GLN A 20 -5.45 14.18 -0.48
C GLN A 20 -6.04 13.57 0.81
N LEU A 21 -6.56 12.34 0.74
CA LEU A 21 -7.10 11.65 1.91
C LEU A 21 -6.01 11.27 2.92
N MET A 22 -4.85 10.79 2.46
CA MET A 22 -3.70 10.49 3.33
C MET A 22 -3.18 11.75 4.02
N GLU A 23 -3.08 12.87 3.29
CA GLU A 23 -2.68 14.15 3.86
C GLU A 23 -3.67 14.64 4.92
N ARG A 24 -4.98 14.54 4.64
CA ARG A 24 -6.02 14.88 5.63
C ARG A 24 -5.94 14.01 6.88
N PHE A 25 -5.67 12.72 6.74
CA PHE A 25 -5.45 11.81 7.86
C PHE A 25 -4.26 12.27 8.72
N LEU A 26 -3.11 12.54 8.10
CA LEU A 26 -1.92 13.03 8.81
C LEU A 26 -2.17 14.39 9.48
N GLN A 27 -2.93 15.29 8.84
CA GLN A 27 -3.30 16.56 9.43
C GLN A 27 -4.18 16.36 10.68
N THR A 28 -5.17 15.48 10.62
CA THR A 28 -6.04 15.16 11.78
C THR A 28 -5.21 14.62 12.94
N ARG A 29 -4.25 13.72 12.69
CA ARG A 29 -3.33 13.23 13.73
C ARG A 29 -2.52 14.36 14.36
N ARG A 30 -1.99 15.29 13.56
CA ARG A 30 -1.26 16.47 14.08
C ARG A 30 -2.17 17.36 14.94
N GLU A 31 -3.41 17.60 14.51
CA GLU A 31 -4.42 18.38 15.26
C GLU A 31 -4.76 17.71 16.60
N GLN A 32 -4.67 16.37 16.68
CA GLN A 32 -4.82 15.59 17.92
C GLN A 32 -3.56 15.51 18.78
N GLY A 33 -2.47 16.16 18.36
CA GLY A 33 -1.21 16.23 19.13
C GLY A 33 -0.23 15.08 18.89
N HIS A 34 -0.48 14.21 17.91
CA HIS A 34 0.47 13.17 17.54
C HIS A 34 1.73 13.78 16.89
N GLN A 35 2.90 13.28 17.30
CA GLN A 35 4.20 13.66 16.74
C GLN A 35 4.74 12.47 15.92
N ASP A 36 4.19 12.29 14.72
CA ASP A 36 4.55 11.17 13.86
C ASP A 36 5.78 11.50 13.01
N GLN A 37 6.68 10.53 12.84
CA GLN A 37 7.74 10.57 11.84
C GLN A 37 7.25 9.90 10.57
N VAL A 38 7.17 10.65 9.46
CA VAL A 38 6.59 10.17 8.22
C VAL A 38 7.68 10.00 7.16
N VAL A 39 7.85 8.76 6.70
CA VAL A 39 8.67 8.43 5.52
C VAL A 39 7.73 8.30 4.33
N VAL A 40 7.89 9.18 3.35
CA VAL A 40 7.08 9.18 2.12
C VAL A 40 7.83 8.45 1.02
N ARG A 41 7.15 7.53 0.34
CA ARG A 41 7.62 6.86 -0.89
C ARG A 41 6.63 7.08 -2.01
N ASP A 42 7.02 7.93 -2.97
CA ASP A 42 6.29 8.04 -4.23
C ASP A 42 6.77 6.91 -5.16
N LEU A 43 5.95 5.87 -5.26
CA LEU A 43 6.26 4.68 -6.04
C LEU A 43 6.26 4.96 -7.55
N THR A 44 5.66 6.07 -7.99
CA THR A 44 5.66 6.48 -9.40
C THR A 44 6.98 7.15 -9.81
N ALA A 45 7.71 7.67 -8.84
CA ALA A 45 9.03 8.30 -9.04
C ALA A 45 10.19 7.33 -8.76
N LEU A 46 9.92 6.16 -8.16
CA LEU A 46 10.93 5.13 -7.93
C LEU A 46 11.04 4.22 -9.17
N ASP A 47 12.27 3.91 -9.55
CA ASP A 47 12.56 2.90 -10.57
C ASP A 47 12.42 1.50 -9.95
N LEU A 48 11.18 1.06 -9.78
CA LEU A 48 10.86 -0.25 -9.22
C LEU A 48 10.91 -1.30 -10.33
N PRO A 49 11.82 -2.29 -10.26
CA PRO A 49 11.92 -3.32 -11.27
C PRO A 49 10.65 -4.17 -11.31
N VAL A 50 10.29 -4.61 -12.50
CA VAL A 50 9.27 -5.64 -12.70
C VAL A 50 9.85 -6.99 -12.30
N LEU A 51 9.07 -7.78 -11.58
CA LEU A 51 9.49 -9.12 -11.17
C LEU A 51 9.60 -10.04 -12.40
N ASP A 52 10.82 -10.33 -12.78
CA ASP A 52 11.17 -11.31 -13.82
C ASP A 52 11.79 -12.57 -13.21
N SER A 53 12.08 -13.57 -14.05
CA SER A 53 12.63 -14.85 -13.57
C SER A 53 13.99 -14.70 -12.85
N PRO A 54 14.98 -13.94 -13.34
CA PRO A 54 16.23 -13.72 -12.62
C PRO A 54 16.03 -13.06 -11.25
N LEU A 55 15.21 -12.01 -11.17
CA LEU A 55 14.93 -11.31 -9.92
C LEU A 55 14.15 -12.19 -8.94
N PHE A 56 13.15 -12.94 -9.43
CA PHE A 56 12.37 -13.86 -8.60
C PHE A 56 13.26 -14.91 -7.90
N HIS A 57 14.24 -15.47 -8.59
CA HIS A 57 15.18 -16.43 -8.00
C HIS A 57 16.17 -15.76 -7.05
N ALA A 58 16.69 -14.57 -7.39
CA ALA A 58 17.61 -13.83 -6.54
C ALA A 58 16.96 -13.41 -5.21
N LEU A 59 15.69 -12.95 -5.23
CA LEU A 59 14.92 -12.61 -4.02
C LEU A 59 14.68 -13.85 -3.11
N ARG A 60 14.90 -15.05 -3.62
CA ARG A 60 14.78 -16.33 -2.89
C ARG A 60 16.14 -16.94 -2.52
N GLY A 61 17.21 -16.19 -2.69
CA GLY A 61 18.55 -16.58 -2.26
C GLY A 61 19.44 -17.16 -3.34
N ALA A 62 19.01 -17.17 -4.62
CA ALA A 62 19.94 -17.49 -5.72
C ALA A 62 20.94 -16.35 -5.90
N GLU A 63 22.14 -16.68 -6.41
CA GLU A 63 23.16 -15.69 -6.74
C GLU A 63 22.64 -14.72 -7.81
N PRO A 64 22.74 -13.39 -7.62
CA PRO A 64 22.28 -12.42 -8.60
C PRO A 64 23.03 -12.56 -9.93
N ALA A 65 22.31 -12.69 -11.03
CA ALA A 65 22.86 -12.95 -12.36
C ALA A 65 23.70 -11.78 -12.91
N ASN A 66 23.46 -10.56 -12.44
CA ASN A 66 24.18 -9.34 -12.85
C ASN A 66 24.01 -8.22 -11.82
N GLU A 67 24.69 -7.07 -12.09
CA GLU A 67 24.66 -5.92 -11.19
C GLU A 67 23.25 -5.32 -11.01
N ALA A 68 22.43 -5.28 -12.06
CA ALA A 68 21.06 -4.75 -11.98
C ALA A 68 20.20 -5.60 -11.03
N ILE A 69 20.30 -6.92 -11.09
CA ILE A 69 19.60 -7.82 -10.17
C ILE A 69 20.13 -7.66 -8.73
N ARG A 70 21.45 -7.48 -8.54
CA ARG A 70 22.03 -7.23 -7.22
C ARG A 70 21.48 -5.92 -6.63
N GLN A 71 21.37 -4.86 -7.42
CA GLN A 71 20.81 -3.59 -7.00
C GLN A 71 19.31 -3.71 -6.67
N ALA A 72 18.54 -4.50 -7.43
CA ALA A 72 17.15 -4.78 -7.16
C ALA A 72 16.95 -5.55 -5.83
N VAL A 73 17.80 -6.53 -5.53
CA VAL A 73 17.78 -7.22 -4.23
C VAL A 73 18.10 -6.25 -3.08
N ALA A 74 19.13 -5.41 -3.25
CA ALA A 74 19.48 -4.40 -2.25
C ALA A 74 18.37 -3.36 -2.06
N LEU A 75 17.64 -2.99 -3.13
CA LEU A 75 16.45 -2.15 -3.03
C LEU A 75 15.36 -2.84 -2.22
N SER A 76 15.06 -4.11 -2.51
CA SER A 76 14.11 -4.92 -1.75
C SER A 76 14.47 -4.95 -0.26
N ASP A 77 15.74 -5.16 0.09
CA ASP A 77 16.18 -5.16 1.50
C ASP A 77 15.90 -3.82 2.19
N ARG A 78 16.15 -2.69 1.52
CA ARG A 78 15.86 -1.35 2.05
C ARG A 78 14.34 -1.14 2.24
N LEU A 79 13.52 -1.50 1.25
CA LEU A 79 12.06 -1.36 1.34
C LEU A 79 11.47 -2.20 2.46
N ILE A 80 11.99 -3.42 2.67
CA ILE A 80 11.60 -4.29 3.78
C ILE A 80 12.02 -3.70 5.13
N ALA A 81 13.22 -3.13 5.22
CA ALA A 81 13.67 -2.48 6.45
C ALA A 81 12.77 -1.27 6.83
N GLU A 82 12.37 -0.46 5.84
CA GLU A 82 11.42 0.64 6.04
C GLU A 82 10.05 0.14 6.49
N LEU A 83 9.54 -0.92 5.86
CA LEU A 83 8.27 -1.54 6.23
C LEU A 83 8.30 -2.04 7.68
N LYS A 84 9.34 -2.77 8.07
CA LYS A 84 9.47 -3.33 9.43
C LYS A 84 9.73 -2.28 10.51
N ALA A 85 10.25 -1.12 10.14
CA ALA A 85 10.46 -0.01 11.07
C ALA A 85 9.20 0.83 11.33
N ALA A 86 8.14 0.65 10.53
CA ALA A 86 6.91 1.40 10.66
C ALA A 86 5.98 0.81 11.73
N ASP A 87 5.26 1.66 12.45
CA ASP A 87 4.11 1.28 13.27
C ASP A 87 2.82 1.31 12.43
N LEU A 88 2.79 2.20 11.42
CA LEU A 88 1.64 2.41 10.55
C LEU A 88 2.08 2.54 9.09
N LEU A 89 1.46 1.73 8.23
CA LEU A 89 1.63 1.74 6.79
C LEU A 89 0.40 2.40 6.14
N LEU A 90 0.57 3.60 5.55
CA LEU A 90 -0.46 4.26 4.77
C LEU A 90 -0.26 3.95 3.29
N ILE A 91 -1.29 3.45 2.63
CA ILE A 91 -1.22 3.06 1.22
C ILE A 91 -2.26 3.82 0.41
N GLY A 92 -1.82 4.69 -0.48
CA GLY A 92 -2.67 5.26 -1.53
C GLY A 92 -2.80 4.26 -2.68
N ALA A 93 -3.98 3.65 -2.83
CA ALA A 93 -4.27 2.62 -3.83
C ALA A 93 -5.49 3.00 -4.67
N PRO A 94 -5.37 3.94 -5.62
CA PRO A 94 -6.44 4.18 -6.59
C PRO A 94 -6.67 2.94 -7.45
N MET A 95 -7.92 2.74 -7.88
CA MET A 95 -8.26 1.65 -8.78
C MET A 95 -8.03 2.09 -10.24
N TYR A 96 -7.13 1.43 -10.95
CA TYR A 96 -6.94 1.56 -12.39
C TYR A 96 -7.21 0.22 -13.07
N ASN A 97 -8.12 0.21 -14.03
CA ASN A 97 -8.51 -1.02 -14.74
C ASN A 97 -8.86 -2.17 -13.77
N LEU A 98 -9.66 -1.87 -12.76
CA LEU A 98 -10.13 -2.79 -11.70
C LEU A 98 -9.02 -3.33 -10.77
N ASN A 99 -7.79 -2.81 -10.84
CA ASN A 99 -6.68 -3.31 -10.02
C ASN A 99 -5.88 -2.17 -9.37
N VAL A 100 -4.90 -2.53 -8.55
CA VAL A 100 -3.93 -1.59 -7.99
C VAL A 100 -3.00 -1.06 -9.08
N PRO A 101 -2.42 0.14 -8.93
CA PRO A 101 -1.41 0.65 -9.86
C PRO A 101 -0.20 -0.29 -9.95
N THR A 102 0.36 -0.43 -11.15
CA THR A 102 1.54 -1.27 -11.39
C THR A 102 2.72 -0.97 -10.44
N PRO A 103 3.07 0.31 -10.14
CA PRO A 103 4.14 0.59 -9.18
C PRO A 103 3.85 0.02 -7.77
N LEU A 104 2.59 0.01 -7.33
CA LEU A 104 2.23 -0.59 -6.05
C LEU A 104 2.35 -2.11 -6.10
N LYS A 105 1.99 -2.75 -7.21
CA LYS A 105 2.20 -4.19 -7.39
C LYS A 105 3.70 -4.54 -7.38
N ASN A 106 4.54 -3.76 -8.08
CA ASN A 106 6.00 -3.95 -8.08
C ASN A 106 6.59 -3.81 -6.67
N TRP A 107 6.10 -2.84 -5.87
CA TRP A 107 6.52 -2.69 -4.49
C TRP A 107 6.20 -3.96 -3.67
N PHE A 108 4.99 -4.49 -3.79
CA PHE A 108 4.63 -5.74 -3.10
C PHE A 108 5.48 -6.92 -3.55
N ASP A 109 5.81 -7.03 -4.84
CA ASP A 109 6.67 -8.10 -5.36
C ASP A 109 8.09 -8.05 -4.79
N LEU A 110 8.57 -6.85 -4.43
CA LEU A 110 9.88 -6.68 -3.80
C LEU A 110 9.86 -6.94 -2.30
N VAL A 111 8.74 -6.68 -1.60
CA VAL A 111 8.69 -6.80 -0.13
C VAL A 111 8.08 -8.10 0.36
N ALA A 112 7.24 -8.78 -0.42
CA ALA A 112 6.67 -10.07 -0.07
C ALA A 112 7.68 -11.19 -0.35
N ARG A 113 8.66 -11.36 0.55
CA ARG A 113 9.78 -12.30 0.41
C ARG A 113 9.67 -13.46 1.40
N ALA A 114 9.71 -14.69 0.86
CA ALA A 114 9.76 -15.91 1.65
C ALA A 114 11.02 -15.96 2.53
N GLY A 115 10.85 -16.32 3.80
CA GLY A 115 11.92 -16.34 4.80
C GLY A 115 12.26 -14.97 5.39
N VAL A 116 11.67 -13.86 4.90
CA VAL A 116 11.98 -12.49 5.33
C VAL A 116 10.75 -11.77 5.87
N THR A 117 9.65 -11.70 5.10
CA THR A 117 8.39 -11.05 5.50
C THR A 117 7.25 -12.04 5.70
N PHE A 118 7.41 -13.26 5.23
CA PHE A 118 6.55 -14.39 5.54
C PHE A 118 7.34 -15.69 5.43
N ARG A 119 6.80 -16.79 5.96
CA ARG A 119 7.37 -18.14 5.78
C ARG A 119 6.27 -19.15 5.48
N TYR A 120 6.61 -20.19 4.73
CA TYR A 120 5.73 -21.33 4.57
C TYR A 120 5.70 -22.19 5.84
N THR A 121 4.56 -22.75 6.15
CA THR A 121 4.37 -23.77 7.21
C THR A 121 3.71 -24.99 6.58
N ASP A 122 3.45 -26.02 7.38
CA ASP A 122 2.80 -27.25 6.89
C ASP A 122 1.34 -27.03 6.47
N THR A 123 0.72 -25.89 6.82
CA THR A 123 -0.69 -25.60 6.51
C THR A 123 -0.82 -24.31 5.69
N TYR A 124 -0.51 -23.16 6.29
CA TYR A 124 -0.65 -21.84 5.68
C TYR A 124 0.62 -21.01 5.85
N PRO A 125 0.89 -20.05 4.95
CA PRO A 125 1.95 -19.10 5.18
C PRO A 125 1.72 -18.32 6.48
N MET A 126 2.81 -18.06 7.21
CA MET A 126 2.84 -17.24 8.41
C MET A 126 3.57 -15.93 8.11
N GLY A 127 2.96 -14.80 8.44
CA GLY A 127 3.58 -13.48 8.33
C GLY A 127 4.70 -13.29 9.37
N LEU A 128 5.70 -12.52 8.99
CA LEU A 128 6.89 -12.21 9.80
C LEU A 128 7.07 -10.70 10.02
N VAL A 129 6.10 -9.89 9.60
CA VAL A 129 6.08 -8.45 9.89
C VAL A 129 5.21 -8.25 11.13
N GLU A 130 5.84 -7.77 12.20
CA GLU A 130 5.21 -7.60 13.50
C GLU A 130 5.08 -6.11 13.85
N GLY A 131 4.01 -5.74 14.57
CA GLY A 131 3.80 -4.39 15.07
C GLY A 131 3.32 -3.36 14.04
N VAL A 132 3.18 -3.74 12.77
CA VAL A 132 2.73 -2.84 11.69
C VAL A 132 1.24 -3.03 11.44
N ASN A 133 0.49 -1.93 11.38
CA ASN A 133 -0.90 -1.91 10.91
C ASN A 133 -0.98 -1.13 9.59
N ALA A 134 -1.86 -1.53 8.68
CA ALA A 134 -2.04 -0.84 7.42
C ALA A 134 -3.39 -0.11 7.35
N LEU A 135 -3.38 1.08 6.74
CA LEU A 135 -4.58 1.81 6.35
C LEU A 135 -4.49 2.13 4.85
N VAL A 136 -5.42 1.59 4.09
CA VAL A 136 -5.49 1.77 2.64
C VAL A 136 -6.52 2.82 2.27
N PHE A 137 -6.12 3.78 1.46
CA PHE A 137 -6.96 4.80 0.85
C PHE A 137 -7.18 4.44 -0.61
N SER A 138 -8.41 4.05 -0.98
CA SER A 138 -8.72 3.63 -2.34
C SER A 138 -9.76 4.54 -2.97
N SER A 139 -9.40 5.20 -4.07
CA SER A 139 -10.33 5.98 -4.90
C SER A 139 -10.73 5.20 -6.14
N ARG A 140 -12.01 5.27 -6.53
CA ARG A 140 -12.60 4.47 -7.61
C ARG A 140 -13.63 5.27 -8.38
N GLY A 141 -13.61 5.18 -9.71
CA GLY A 141 -14.58 5.87 -10.56
C GLY A 141 -16.02 5.39 -10.36
N GLY A 142 -16.20 4.07 -10.26
CA GLY A 142 -17.48 3.42 -9.94
C GLY A 142 -17.62 3.04 -8.47
N VAL A 143 -18.70 2.33 -8.14
CA VAL A 143 -18.94 1.69 -6.84
C VAL A 143 -18.60 0.20 -6.98
N HIS A 144 -17.54 -0.24 -6.34
CA HIS A 144 -16.99 -1.59 -6.51
C HIS A 144 -16.91 -2.39 -5.21
N GLN A 145 -16.93 -1.73 -4.04
CA GLN A 145 -16.79 -2.39 -2.75
C GLN A 145 -17.85 -3.49 -2.58
N GLY A 146 -17.39 -4.73 -2.34
CA GLY A 146 -18.27 -5.88 -2.20
C GLY A 146 -18.86 -6.42 -3.50
N GLN A 147 -18.52 -5.85 -4.65
CA GLN A 147 -18.93 -6.34 -5.97
C GLN A 147 -17.88 -7.30 -6.57
N THR A 148 -18.27 -8.07 -7.57
CA THR A 148 -17.36 -8.97 -8.31
C THR A 148 -16.23 -8.22 -9.03
N THR A 149 -16.41 -6.92 -9.27
CA THR A 149 -15.42 -6.04 -9.87
C THR A 149 -14.42 -5.44 -8.89
N ASP A 150 -14.54 -5.73 -7.57
CA ASP A 150 -13.57 -5.31 -6.58
C ASP A 150 -12.39 -6.28 -6.51
N ALA A 151 -11.41 -6.13 -7.38
CA ALA A 151 -10.17 -6.90 -7.30
C ALA A 151 -9.12 -6.27 -6.37
N VAL A 152 -9.25 -4.98 -6.04
CA VAL A 152 -8.27 -4.24 -5.21
C VAL A 152 -8.33 -4.68 -3.75
N THR A 153 -9.53 -4.68 -3.15
CA THR A 153 -9.70 -5.01 -1.72
C THR A 153 -9.25 -6.43 -1.39
N PRO A 154 -9.69 -7.50 -2.09
CA PRO A 154 -9.25 -8.86 -1.79
C PRO A 154 -7.75 -9.07 -2.05
N TYR A 155 -7.18 -8.44 -3.09
CA TYR A 155 -5.75 -8.50 -3.34
C TYR A 155 -4.95 -7.89 -2.17
N LEU A 156 -5.28 -6.67 -1.74
CA LEU A 156 -4.56 -6.00 -0.65
C LEU A 156 -4.72 -6.72 0.68
N LYS A 157 -5.92 -7.24 1.00
CA LYS A 157 -6.13 -8.08 2.18
C LYS A 157 -5.25 -9.33 2.13
N SER A 158 -5.15 -9.97 0.98
CA SER A 158 -4.37 -11.20 0.82
C SER A 158 -2.87 -10.95 0.95
N VAL A 159 -2.33 -9.95 0.25
CA VAL A 159 -0.87 -9.70 0.25
C VAL A 159 -0.38 -9.13 1.58
N LEU A 160 -1.15 -8.25 2.24
CA LEU A 160 -0.83 -7.74 3.57
C LEU A 160 -0.99 -8.84 4.63
N GLY A 161 -2.06 -9.62 4.56
CA GLY A 161 -2.27 -10.76 5.44
C GLY A 161 -1.21 -11.86 5.29
N LEU A 162 -0.69 -12.09 4.07
CA LEU A 162 0.46 -12.98 3.84
C LEU A 162 1.67 -12.56 4.68
N MET A 163 1.91 -11.27 4.82
CA MET A 163 3.01 -10.71 5.60
C MET A 163 2.68 -10.55 7.10
N GLY A 164 1.42 -10.79 7.52
CA GLY A 164 0.97 -10.66 8.91
C GLY A 164 0.51 -9.25 9.29
N ILE A 165 0.23 -8.39 8.31
CA ILE A 165 -0.15 -7.00 8.52
C ILE A 165 -1.68 -6.86 8.49
N PRO A 166 -2.33 -6.51 9.63
CA PRO A 166 -3.75 -6.15 9.66
C PRO A 166 -4.03 -4.92 8.82
N VAL A 167 -5.19 -4.87 8.14
CA VAL A 167 -5.50 -3.78 7.22
C VAL A 167 -6.93 -3.28 7.36
N ASP A 168 -7.07 -1.95 7.44
CA ASP A 168 -8.32 -1.21 7.32
C ASP A 168 -8.35 -0.40 6.02
N PHE A 169 -9.57 0.00 5.60
CA PHE A 169 -9.78 0.69 4.34
C PHE A 169 -10.63 1.96 4.52
N VAL A 170 -10.25 2.98 3.74
CA VAL A 170 -11.02 4.19 3.47
C VAL A 170 -11.28 4.23 1.97
N TYR A 171 -12.56 4.22 1.58
CA TYR A 171 -12.96 4.24 0.17
C TYR A 171 -13.52 5.60 -0.22
N ALA A 172 -13.11 6.10 -1.38
CA ALA A 172 -13.75 7.18 -2.12
C ALA A 172 -14.28 6.59 -3.42
N GLU A 173 -15.51 6.11 -3.43
CA GLU A 173 -16.14 5.43 -4.57
C GLU A 173 -17.07 6.34 -5.36
N GLY A 174 -17.45 5.91 -6.57
CA GLY A 174 -18.36 6.65 -7.41
C GLY A 174 -17.81 7.98 -7.93
N MET A 175 -16.48 8.15 -7.93
CA MET A 175 -15.83 9.43 -8.21
C MET A 175 -16.15 10.01 -9.59
N ASP A 176 -16.47 9.13 -10.57
CA ASP A 176 -16.83 9.52 -11.94
C ASP A 176 -18.35 9.49 -12.18
N LEU A 177 -19.17 9.11 -11.18
CA LEU A 177 -20.63 9.11 -11.29
C LEU A 177 -21.17 10.55 -11.25
N ARG A 178 -22.08 10.85 -12.16
CA ARG A 178 -22.70 12.19 -12.26
C ARG A 178 -24.08 12.20 -11.61
N PRO A 179 -24.56 13.36 -11.09
CA PRO A 179 -23.88 14.68 -11.14
C PRO A 179 -22.93 14.97 -9.98
N HIS A 180 -22.94 14.22 -8.86
CA HIS A 180 -22.27 14.60 -7.61
C HIS A 180 -21.37 13.50 -7.02
N GLY A 181 -20.97 12.52 -7.82
CA GLY A 181 -20.23 11.34 -7.32
C GLY A 181 -18.92 11.68 -6.61
N ALA A 182 -18.11 12.57 -7.18
CA ALA A 182 -16.82 12.94 -6.57
C ALA A 182 -17.00 13.62 -5.20
N GLU A 183 -17.99 14.50 -5.05
CA GLU A 183 -18.28 15.17 -3.77
C GLU A 183 -18.78 14.18 -2.73
N GLN A 184 -19.66 13.26 -3.15
CA GLN A 184 -20.23 12.25 -2.26
C GLN A 184 -19.16 11.26 -1.82
N GLY A 185 -18.39 10.68 -2.75
CA GLY A 185 -17.34 9.73 -2.43
C GLY A 185 -16.28 10.30 -1.48
N MET A 186 -15.88 11.57 -1.66
CA MET A 186 -14.97 12.24 -0.74
C MET A 186 -15.60 12.51 0.62
N ARG A 187 -16.88 12.90 0.70
CA ARG A 187 -17.57 13.10 1.99
C ARG A 187 -17.63 11.80 2.79
N GLU A 188 -17.98 10.69 2.15
CA GLU A 188 -18.03 9.37 2.79
C GLU A 188 -16.66 8.93 3.29
N ALA A 189 -15.61 9.14 2.48
CA ALA A 189 -14.23 8.87 2.88
C ALA A 189 -13.80 9.72 4.10
N HIS A 190 -14.14 11.02 4.12
CA HIS A 190 -13.84 11.88 5.27
C HIS A 190 -14.62 11.50 6.52
N ALA A 191 -15.87 11.07 6.40
CA ALA A 191 -16.65 10.56 7.53
C ALA A 191 -15.99 9.31 8.13
N ARG A 192 -15.55 8.37 7.30
CA ARG A 192 -14.81 7.18 7.75
C ARG A 192 -13.51 7.55 8.46
N LEU A 193 -12.78 8.56 7.96
CA LEU A 193 -11.56 9.04 8.64
C LEU A 193 -11.84 9.59 10.04
N ALA A 194 -12.93 10.32 10.21
CA ALA A 194 -13.33 10.84 11.52
C ALA A 194 -13.64 9.73 12.54
N ASP A 195 -14.14 8.58 12.08
CA ASP A 195 -14.38 7.40 12.94
C ASP A 195 -13.11 6.68 13.33
N LEU A 196 -12.11 6.62 12.43
CA LEU A 196 -10.80 6.00 12.69
C LEU A 196 -9.90 6.86 13.60
N GLY A 197 -10.17 8.14 13.69
CA GLY A 197 -9.44 9.08 14.54
C GLY A 197 -9.94 9.17 15.99
N ARG A 198 -10.93 8.36 16.36
CA ARG A 198 -11.46 8.25 17.74
C ARG A 198 -10.86 7.04 18.42
#